data_8770fb7fa098ba02f6236f827f47a43b
#
_entry.id   8770fb7fa098ba02f6236f827f47a43b
#
_cell.length_a   1.000
_cell.length_b   1.000
_cell.length_c   1.000
_cell.angle_alpha   90.00
_cell.angle_beta   90.00
_cell.angle_gamma   90.00
#
_symmetry.space_group_name_H-M   'P 1'
#
loop_
_entity.id
_entity.type
_entity.pdbx_description
1 polymer ?
#
loop_
_entity_poly.entity_id
_entity_poly.type
_entity_poly.pdbx_seq_one_letter_code
_entity_poly.pdbx_strand_id
1 'polypeptide(L)'
;MICLNIPHLLQRLALVFLLFAMGQAVAQPVLDSVKRSSNPLTGLTKAGPGDIKEGTPLMLDPTITPVYTDSLQLISAADFMGFLMDGEYIPEPYIDVNKAVKAIVMRKATKEEKERMQIMQQEMSLEKNTLLGMPASEFILKDIKGKKVQLSALNGKITVLNFWFIECKPCVMEIPDLNELYSSYSKEDVVFIALATNEKKQLKSFLKKTAFNYRIIPDSQATAALYNIKGFPTSIIIDQQGIIQYVSMGIGPNNKERLAEEINKLMIK
;
A
#
# COMPACT_ATOMS: atom_id res chain seq x y z
N MET A 1 -50.45 -33.25 37.17
CA MET A 1 -49.47 -32.17 37.52
C MET A 1 -48.07 -32.71 37.32
N ILE A 2 -47.47 -32.42 36.19
CA ILE A 2 -46.09 -32.89 35.83
C ILE A 2 -45.25 -31.63 35.73
N CYS A 3 -44.30 -31.45 36.65
CA CYS A 3 -43.30 -30.40 36.59
C CYS A 3 -42.21 -30.78 35.57
N LEU A 4 -42.15 -30.05 34.49
CA LEU A 4 -41.05 -30.14 33.54
C LEU A 4 -39.92 -29.19 33.99
N ASN A 5 -38.80 -29.80 34.35
CA ASN A 5 -37.55 -29.11 34.73
C ASN A 5 -36.83 -28.69 33.44
N ILE A 6 -36.76 -27.37 33.19
CA ILE A 6 -36.06 -26.82 31.99
C ILE A 6 -34.57 -26.68 32.33
N PRO A 7 -33.67 -27.31 31.58
CA PRO A 7 -32.26 -27.24 31.89
C PRO A 7 -31.68 -25.81 31.70
N HIS A 8 -30.78 -25.43 32.60
CA HIS A 8 -30.10 -24.14 32.69
C HIS A 8 -29.38 -23.64 31.40
N LEU A 9 -29.31 -24.50 30.40
CA LEU A 9 -28.65 -24.17 29.11
C LEU A 9 -29.51 -23.21 28.25
N LEU A 10 -30.82 -23.30 28.32
CA LEU A 10 -31.74 -22.44 27.55
C LEU A 10 -31.87 -21.01 28.13
N GLN A 11 -31.63 -20.83 29.42
CA GLN A 11 -31.61 -19.48 30.02
C GLN A 11 -30.38 -18.67 29.63
N ARG A 12 -29.23 -19.32 29.36
CA ARG A 12 -28.02 -18.62 28.91
C ARG A 12 -28.08 -18.20 27.42
N LEU A 13 -28.81 -18.95 26.59
CA LEU A 13 -29.04 -18.60 25.18
C LEU A 13 -29.98 -17.40 25.01
N ALA A 14 -31.00 -17.28 25.88
CA ALA A 14 -31.90 -16.12 25.87
C ALA A 14 -31.23 -14.82 26.29
N LEU A 15 -30.26 -14.85 27.22
CA LEU A 15 -29.49 -13.66 27.63
C LEU A 15 -28.50 -13.18 26.56
N VAL A 16 -27.91 -14.10 25.80
CA VAL A 16 -27.00 -13.75 24.69
C VAL A 16 -27.76 -13.10 23.52
N PHE A 17 -28.99 -13.58 23.26
CA PHE A 17 -29.84 -12.96 22.23
C PHE A 17 -30.35 -11.56 22.63
N LEU A 18 -30.60 -11.31 23.93
CA LEU A 18 -31.01 -9.99 24.41
C LEU A 18 -29.84 -8.96 24.35
N LEU A 19 -28.62 -9.40 24.63
CA LEU A 19 -27.45 -8.52 24.54
C LEU A 19 -27.09 -8.21 23.08
N PHE A 20 -27.35 -9.12 22.14
CA PHE A 20 -27.13 -8.86 20.69
C PHE A 20 -28.21 -7.92 20.12
N ALA A 21 -29.45 -7.98 20.64
CA ALA A 21 -30.52 -7.07 20.22
C ALA A 21 -30.32 -5.63 20.75
N MET A 22 -29.70 -5.46 21.93
CA MET A 22 -29.41 -4.14 22.48
C MET A 22 -28.17 -3.48 21.83
N GLY A 23 -27.22 -4.27 21.31
CA GLY A 23 -26.05 -3.73 20.59
C GLY A 23 -26.35 -3.16 19.19
N GLN A 24 -27.45 -3.59 18.56
CA GLN A 24 -27.87 -3.08 17.25
C GLN A 24 -28.73 -1.81 17.33
N ALA A 25 -29.36 -1.52 18.45
CA ALA A 25 -30.22 -0.35 18.61
C ALA A 25 -29.47 0.97 18.83
N VAL A 26 -28.18 0.93 19.19
CA VAL A 26 -27.37 2.16 19.45
C VAL A 26 -26.59 2.63 18.21
N ALA A 27 -26.34 1.77 17.23
CA ALA A 27 -25.62 2.13 16.00
C ALA A 27 -26.53 2.65 14.88
N GLN A 28 -27.82 2.31 14.88
CA GLN A 28 -28.76 2.71 13.82
C GLN A 28 -29.08 4.21 13.73
N PRO A 29 -29.20 4.99 14.83
CA PRO A 29 -29.55 6.40 14.69
C PRO A 29 -28.40 7.24 14.10
N VAL A 30 -27.14 6.79 14.17
CA VAL A 30 -26.00 7.51 13.57
C VAL A 30 -25.88 7.22 12.08
N LEU A 31 -26.17 6.00 11.64
CA LEU A 31 -26.17 5.66 10.21
C LEU A 31 -27.36 6.26 9.45
N ASP A 32 -28.53 6.35 10.10
CA ASP A 32 -29.73 6.94 9.46
C ASP A 32 -29.68 8.46 9.40
N SER A 33 -28.92 9.14 10.27
CA SER A 33 -28.68 10.58 10.15
C SER A 33 -27.75 10.93 8.99
N VAL A 34 -26.85 10.04 8.59
CA VAL A 34 -25.99 10.20 7.41
C VAL A 34 -26.76 9.96 6.11
N LYS A 35 -27.81 9.14 6.12
CA LYS A 35 -28.67 8.89 4.94
C LYS A 35 -29.64 10.01 4.57
N ARG A 36 -29.77 11.06 5.39
CA ARG A 36 -30.65 12.22 5.13
C ARG A 36 -29.91 13.49 4.70
N SER A 37 -28.62 13.46 4.49
CA SER A 37 -27.88 14.64 4.05
C SER A 37 -27.89 14.73 2.52
N SER A 38 -28.50 15.80 2.03
CA SER A 38 -28.11 16.55 0.83
C SER A 38 -26.70 16.25 0.34
N ASN A 39 -26.51 16.12 -0.96
CA ASN A 39 -25.27 15.98 -1.71
C ASN A 39 -23.99 16.02 -0.82
N PRO A 40 -23.24 14.91 -0.69
CA PRO A 40 -22.08 14.81 0.21
C PRO A 40 -20.96 15.81 -0.11
N LEU A 41 -21.04 16.49 -1.25
CA LEU A 41 -20.10 17.53 -1.68
C LEU A 41 -20.59 18.95 -1.34
N THR A 42 -21.69 19.11 -0.57
CA THR A 42 -22.20 20.43 -0.20
C THR A 42 -21.14 21.25 0.55
N GLY A 43 -20.86 22.46 0.05
CA GLY A 43 -19.81 23.34 0.62
C GLY A 43 -18.38 23.00 0.23
N LEU A 44 -18.18 21.99 -0.63
CA LEU A 44 -16.89 21.64 -1.20
C LEU A 44 -16.80 22.11 -2.66
N THR A 45 -15.59 22.43 -3.09
CA THR A 45 -15.30 22.76 -4.49
C THR A 45 -14.30 21.74 -5.05
N LYS A 46 -14.41 21.44 -6.33
CA LYS A 46 -13.42 20.61 -7.03
C LYS A 46 -12.07 21.34 -6.99
N ALA A 47 -11.02 20.63 -6.60
CA ALA A 47 -9.67 21.19 -6.60
C ALA A 47 -9.21 21.46 -8.04
N GLY A 48 -8.75 22.70 -8.26
CA GLY A 48 -8.14 23.12 -9.52
C GLY A 48 -6.60 23.01 -9.49
N PRO A 49 -5.95 23.30 -10.64
CA PRO A 49 -4.50 23.39 -10.70
C PRO A 49 -3.96 24.41 -9.67
N GLY A 50 -3.02 23.98 -8.83
CA GLY A 50 -2.41 24.82 -7.78
C GLY A 50 -3.19 24.91 -6.46
N ASP A 51 -4.38 24.34 -6.33
CA ASP A 51 -5.09 24.28 -5.05
C ASP A 51 -4.45 23.26 -4.11
N ILE A 52 -3.93 22.18 -4.65
CA ILE A 52 -3.13 21.19 -3.94
C ILE A 52 -1.67 21.47 -4.25
N LYS A 53 -0.87 21.69 -3.21
CA LYS A 53 0.54 22.05 -3.35
C LYS A 53 1.29 20.93 -4.09
N GLU A 54 2.06 21.29 -5.12
CA GLU A 54 2.84 20.35 -5.90
C GLU A 54 3.76 19.53 -4.99
N GLY A 55 3.78 18.20 -5.15
CA GLY A 55 4.51 17.31 -4.24
C GLY A 55 3.77 16.96 -2.93
N THR A 56 2.57 17.50 -2.68
CA THR A 56 1.73 17.03 -1.57
C THR A 56 1.15 15.67 -1.97
N PRO A 57 1.50 14.58 -1.28
CA PRO A 57 0.90 13.29 -1.60
C PRO A 57 -0.60 13.39 -1.36
N LEU A 58 -1.39 13.18 -2.42
CA LEU A 58 -2.83 13.04 -2.27
C LEU A 58 -3.07 11.80 -1.42
N MET A 59 -3.45 12.01 -0.16
CA MET A 59 -3.73 10.91 0.78
C MET A 59 -5.05 10.26 0.37
N LEU A 60 -4.96 9.35 -0.59
CA LEU A 60 -6.08 8.53 -1.05
C LEU A 60 -6.36 7.41 -0.03
N ASP A 61 -6.77 7.79 1.17
CA ASP A 61 -7.13 6.85 2.23
C ASP A 61 -8.64 6.92 2.47
N PRO A 62 -9.43 5.97 1.96
CA PRO A 62 -10.88 5.98 2.11
C PRO A 62 -11.35 5.82 3.55
N THR A 63 -10.46 5.47 4.49
CA THR A 63 -10.77 5.44 5.93
C THR A 63 -10.67 6.83 6.58
N ILE A 64 -9.99 7.78 5.92
CA ILE A 64 -9.79 9.16 6.39
C ILE A 64 -10.58 10.14 5.54
N THR A 65 -10.50 9.99 4.21
CA THR A 65 -11.17 10.86 3.25
C THR A 65 -12.21 10.04 2.49
N PRO A 66 -13.51 10.34 2.64
CA PRO A 66 -14.56 9.60 1.97
C PRO A 66 -14.38 9.66 0.44
N VAL A 67 -14.55 8.52 -0.21
CA VAL A 67 -14.45 8.36 -1.66
C VAL A 67 -15.81 7.98 -2.22
N TYR A 68 -16.19 8.63 -3.29
CA TYR A 68 -17.49 8.44 -3.93
C TYR A 68 -17.34 8.08 -5.40
N THR A 69 -18.32 7.39 -5.95
CA THR A 69 -18.49 7.26 -7.41
C THR A 69 -18.93 8.60 -8.02
N ASP A 70 -18.95 8.70 -9.34
CA ASP A 70 -19.53 9.84 -10.07
C ASP A 70 -21.02 10.07 -9.77
N SER A 71 -21.74 9.02 -9.38
CA SER A 71 -23.12 9.08 -8.89
C SER A 71 -23.24 9.37 -7.39
N LEU A 72 -22.15 9.76 -6.73
CA LEU A 72 -22.04 10.11 -5.32
C LEU A 72 -22.39 8.97 -4.33
N GLN A 73 -22.20 7.72 -4.74
CA GLN A 73 -22.28 6.56 -3.87
C GLN A 73 -20.93 6.37 -3.16
N LEU A 74 -20.96 6.16 -1.86
CA LEU A 74 -19.76 5.92 -1.06
C LEU A 74 -19.09 4.60 -1.49
N ILE A 75 -17.79 4.67 -1.80
CA ILE A 75 -16.96 3.52 -2.14
C ILE A 75 -16.35 2.97 -0.86
N SER A 76 -16.45 1.66 -0.65
CA SER A 76 -15.79 1.01 0.49
C SER A 76 -14.26 1.03 0.33
N ALA A 77 -13.53 0.96 1.47
CA ALA A 77 -12.07 0.87 1.42
C ALA A 77 -11.58 -0.38 0.66
N ALA A 78 -12.36 -1.47 0.69
CA ALA A 78 -12.03 -2.70 -0.04
C ALA A 78 -12.18 -2.53 -1.56
N ASP A 79 -13.22 -1.82 -2.02
CA ASP A 79 -13.49 -1.64 -3.44
C ASP A 79 -12.63 -0.53 -4.07
N PHE A 80 -12.16 0.42 -3.26
CA PHE A 80 -11.41 1.58 -3.74
C PHE A 80 -10.16 1.21 -4.56
N MET A 81 -9.43 0.19 -4.13
CA MET A 81 -8.26 -0.29 -4.86
C MET A 81 -8.62 -0.84 -6.24
N GLY A 82 -9.78 -1.47 -6.38
CA GLY A 82 -10.31 -1.92 -7.67
C GLY A 82 -10.49 -0.74 -8.63
N PHE A 83 -11.12 0.34 -8.17
CA PHE A 83 -11.31 1.56 -8.96
C PHE A 83 -10.00 2.22 -9.40
N LEU A 84 -8.95 2.19 -8.54
CA LEU A 84 -7.65 2.75 -8.90
C LEU A 84 -6.88 1.89 -9.91
N MET A 85 -7.11 0.56 -9.89
CA MET A 85 -6.32 -0.37 -10.69
C MET A 85 -6.92 -0.68 -12.06
N ASP A 86 -8.22 -0.43 -12.26
CA ASP A 86 -8.86 -0.74 -13.55
C ASP A 86 -8.47 0.23 -14.68
N GLY A 87 -7.89 1.39 -14.34
CA GLY A 87 -7.48 2.41 -15.31
C GLY A 87 -8.64 3.15 -15.98
N GLU A 88 -9.87 2.86 -15.59
CA GLU A 88 -11.07 3.47 -16.13
C GLU A 88 -11.47 4.74 -15.37
N TYR A 89 -11.01 4.89 -14.12
CA TYR A 89 -11.38 5.97 -13.22
C TYR A 89 -10.18 6.80 -12.76
N ILE A 90 -10.44 8.09 -12.54
CA ILE A 90 -9.47 9.06 -12.02
C ILE A 90 -10.03 9.66 -10.73
N PRO A 91 -9.20 9.76 -9.66
CA PRO A 91 -9.59 10.44 -8.44
C PRO A 91 -9.63 11.95 -8.65
N GLU A 92 -10.75 12.54 -8.34
CA GLU A 92 -11.00 13.98 -8.42
C GLU A 92 -11.19 14.51 -6.99
N PRO A 93 -10.22 15.26 -6.42
CA PRO A 93 -10.32 15.75 -5.05
C PRO A 93 -11.26 16.94 -4.94
N TYR A 94 -12.02 16.98 -3.85
CA TYR A 94 -12.87 18.09 -3.43
C TYR A 94 -12.35 18.69 -2.13
N ILE A 95 -12.21 20.01 -2.09
CA ILE A 95 -11.59 20.77 -1.02
C ILE A 95 -12.58 21.70 -0.34
N ASP A 96 -12.32 22.00 0.93
CA ASP A 96 -13.02 23.04 1.68
C ASP A 96 -12.40 24.43 1.44
N VAL A 97 -12.95 25.43 2.11
CA VAL A 97 -12.48 26.83 2.03
C VAL A 97 -11.02 27.03 2.49
N ASN A 98 -10.49 26.09 3.26
CA ASN A 98 -9.10 26.08 3.74
C ASN A 98 -8.17 25.27 2.82
N LYS A 99 -8.65 24.84 1.64
CA LYS A 99 -7.95 23.98 0.68
C LYS A 99 -7.59 22.59 1.23
N ALA A 100 -8.27 22.12 2.27
CA ALA A 100 -8.13 20.78 2.77
C ALA A 100 -9.02 19.81 1.97
N VAL A 101 -8.44 18.69 1.49
CA VAL A 101 -9.19 17.64 0.78
C VAL A 101 -10.17 16.99 1.76
N LYS A 102 -11.45 17.03 1.45
CA LYS A 102 -12.55 16.52 2.30
C LYS A 102 -13.31 15.37 1.65
N ALA A 103 -13.24 15.26 0.34
CA ALA A 103 -13.86 14.15 -0.40
C ALA A 103 -13.07 13.89 -1.68
N ILE A 104 -13.23 12.68 -2.21
CA ILE A 104 -12.69 12.27 -3.51
C ILE A 104 -13.84 11.68 -4.31
N VAL A 105 -13.97 12.07 -5.58
CA VAL A 105 -14.91 11.47 -6.51
C VAL A 105 -14.12 10.68 -7.56
N MET A 106 -14.40 9.39 -7.68
CA MET A 106 -13.87 8.55 -8.74
C MET A 106 -14.73 8.76 -10.00
N ARG A 107 -14.25 9.58 -10.93
CA ARG A 107 -14.93 9.78 -12.20
C ARG A 107 -14.28 8.97 -13.33
N LYS A 108 -15.06 8.67 -14.35
CA LYS A 108 -14.50 8.04 -15.56
C LYS A 108 -13.45 8.93 -16.20
N ALA A 109 -12.32 8.33 -16.57
CA ALA A 109 -11.27 8.98 -17.31
C ALA A 109 -11.73 9.34 -18.72
N THR A 110 -11.35 10.52 -19.22
CA THR A 110 -11.56 10.89 -20.62
C THR A 110 -10.62 10.05 -21.52
N LYS A 111 -10.87 10.08 -22.82
CA LYS A 111 -10.03 9.39 -23.79
C LYS A 111 -8.59 9.89 -23.73
N GLU A 112 -8.39 11.19 -23.65
CA GLU A 112 -7.07 11.84 -23.59
C GLU A 112 -6.34 11.50 -22.29
N GLU A 113 -7.07 11.37 -21.18
CA GLU A 113 -6.49 10.96 -19.90
C GLU A 113 -6.07 9.49 -19.90
N LYS A 114 -6.87 8.61 -20.51
CA LYS A 114 -6.49 7.19 -20.71
C LYS A 114 -5.26 7.06 -21.59
N GLU A 115 -5.18 7.81 -22.68
CA GLU A 115 -4.01 7.84 -23.56
C GLU A 115 -2.76 8.29 -22.78
N ARG A 116 -2.85 9.36 -21.97
CA ARG A 116 -1.74 9.81 -21.11
C ARG A 116 -1.33 8.74 -20.08
N MET A 117 -2.29 8.07 -19.44
CA MET A 117 -2.01 7.00 -18.49
C MET A 117 -1.29 5.83 -19.19
N GLN A 118 -1.72 5.47 -20.40
CA GLN A 118 -1.08 4.42 -21.19
C GLN A 118 0.36 4.80 -21.58
N ILE A 119 0.60 6.04 -22.02
CA ILE A 119 1.95 6.53 -22.33
C ILE A 119 2.83 6.46 -21.08
N MET A 120 2.36 6.96 -19.93
CA MET A 120 3.09 6.91 -18.67
C MET A 120 3.38 5.48 -18.22
N GLN A 121 2.42 4.57 -18.40
CA GLN A 121 2.60 3.15 -18.10
C GLN A 121 3.65 2.50 -19.01
N GLN A 122 3.66 2.89 -20.29
CA GLN A 122 4.65 2.43 -21.26
C GLN A 122 6.05 2.96 -20.94
N GLU A 123 6.18 4.24 -20.59
CA GLU A 123 7.45 4.85 -20.15
C GLU A 123 7.98 4.15 -18.89
N MET A 124 7.14 3.94 -17.89
CA MET A 124 7.50 3.18 -16.68
C MET A 124 7.94 1.75 -17.00
N SER A 125 7.28 1.10 -17.96
CA SER A 125 7.66 -0.23 -18.42
C SER A 125 9.02 -0.25 -19.15
N LEU A 126 9.31 0.77 -19.96
CA LEU A 126 10.61 0.92 -20.60
C LEU A 126 11.71 1.16 -19.57
N GLU A 127 11.50 2.05 -18.61
CA GLU A 127 12.46 2.31 -17.52
C GLU A 127 12.72 1.04 -16.69
N LYS A 128 11.68 0.30 -16.34
CA LYS A 128 11.82 -1.01 -15.69
C LYS A 128 12.74 -1.93 -16.49
N ASN A 129 12.56 -1.99 -17.79
CA ASN A 129 13.35 -2.85 -18.67
C ASN A 129 14.81 -2.42 -18.76
N THR A 130 15.15 -1.15 -18.54
CA THR A 130 16.55 -0.68 -18.57
C THR A 130 17.38 -1.23 -17.41
N LEU A 131 16.76 -1.65 -16.32
CA LEU A 131 17.48 -2.23 -15.18
C LEU A 131 17.66 -3.76 -15.32
N LEU A 132 16.80 -4.43 -16.09
CA LEU A 132 16.84 -5.88 -16.22
C LEU A 132 18.13 -6.35 -16.92
N GLY A 133 18.78 -7.34 -16.35
CA GLY A 133 20.04 -7.90 -16.84
C GLY A 133 21.27 -7.03 -16.53
N MET A 134 21.10 -5.87 -15.90
CA MET A 134 22.21 -5.01 -15.51
C MET A 134 22.79 -5.43 -14.16
N PRO A 135 24.10 -5.23 -13.93
CA PRO A 135 24.67 -5.35 -12.61
C PRO A 135 23.99 -4.36 -11.65
N ALA A 136 23.62 -4.85 -10.48
CA ALA A 136 23.03 -4.01 -9.44
C ALA A 136 24.06 -2.99 -8.95
N SER A 137 23.64 -1.72 -8.82
CA SER A 137 24.50 -0.65 -8.36
C SER A 137 24.93 -0.86 -6.91
N GLU A 138 26.24 -0.80 -6.66
CA GLU A 138 26.82 -0.99 -5.33
C GLU A 138 26.36 0.09 -4.35
N PHE A 139 26.10 -0.31 -3.11
CA PHE A 139 25.91 0.61 -2.00
C PHE A 139 26.51 0.07 -0.70
N ILE A 140 26.94 1.01 0.14
CA ILE A 140 27.40 0.73 1.51
C ILE A 140 26.62 1.62 2.45
N LEU A 141 25.70 1.04 3.20
CA LEU A 141 24.77 1.75 4.08
C LEU A 141 24.77 1.15 5.48
N LYS A 142 24.09 1.79 6.41
CA LYS A 142 23.86 1.26 7.76
C LYS A 142 22.38 0.96 7.94
N ASP A 143 22.06 -0.22 8.44
CA ASP A 143 20.69 -0.54 8.81
C ASP A 143 20.22 0.26 10.05
N ILE A 144 18.94 0.15 10.37
CA ILE A 144 18.32 0.85 11.50
C ILE A 144 18.97 0.51 12.85
N LYS A 145 19.67 -0.65 12.96
CA LYS A 145 20.44 -1.09 14.13
C LYS A 145 21.89 -0.57 14.10
N GLY A 146 22.29 0.09 13.01
CA GLY A 146 23.66 0.62 12.82
C GLY A 146 24.65 -0.38 12.23
N LYS A 147 24.21 -1.58 11.84
CA LYS A 147 25.07 -2.58 11.20
C LYS A 147 25.30 -2.22 9.74
N LYS A 148 26.54 -2.32 9.27
CA LYS A 148 26.92 -2.11 7.88
C LYS A 148 26.21 -3.12 6.97
N VAL A 149 25.70 -2.64 5.84
CA VAL A 149 25.15 -3.42 4.74
C VAL A 149 25.90 -2.99 3.49
N GLN A 150 26.52 -3.94 2.83
CA GLN A 150 27.23 -3.76 1.57
C GLN A 150 26.63 -4.75 0.57
N LEU A 151 26.19 -4.27 -0.59
CA LEU A 151 25.48 -5.13 -1.54
C LEU A 151 26.36 -6.24 -2.06
N SER A 152 27.61 -5.95 -2.47
CA SER A 152 28.54 -6.96 -2.95
C SER A 152 28.90 -8.04 -1.94
N ALA A 153 28.75 -7.78 -0.64
CA ALA A 153 28.91 -8.80 0.40
C ALA A 153 27.76 -9.82 0.47
N LEU A 154 26.70 -9.60 -0.31
CA LEU A 154 25.53 -10.49 -0.43
C LEU A 154 25.61 -11.39 -1.67
N ASN A 155 26.65 -11.28 -2.49
CA ASN A 155 26.87 -12.18 -3.62
C ASN A 155 26.83 -13.64 -3.15
N GLY A 156 26.27 -14.51 -3.98
CA GLY A 156 25.95 -15.90 -3.65
C GLY A 156 24.57 -16.08 -3.04
N LYS A 157 23.85 -14.99 -2.75
CA LYS A 157 22.45 -15.00 -2.26
C LYS A 157 21.56 -14.21 -3.20
N ILE A 158 20.29 -14.61 -3.28
CA ILE A 158 19.26 -13.79 -3.92
C ILE A 158 18.99 -12.60 -3.00
N THR A 159 18.99 -11.38 -3.55
CA THR A 159 18.70 -10.18 -2.76
C THR A 159 17.44 -9.50 -3.29
N VAL A 160 16.48 -9.29 -2.38
CA VAL A 160 15.25 -8.54 -2.65
C VAL A 160 15.38 -7.16 -2.03
N LEU A 161 15.39 -6.13 -2.86
CA LEU A 161 15.34 -4.73 -2.45
C LEU A 161 13.91 -4.23 -2.58
N ASN A 162 13.39 -3.55 -1.54
CA ASN A 162 12.12 -2.84 -1.61
C ASN A 162 12.36 -1.37 -1.27
N PHE A 163 12.06 -0.47 -2.20
CA PHE A 163 12.15 0.98 -2.03
C PHE A 163 10.80 1.53 -1.60
N TRP A 164 10.77 2.27 -0.50
CA TRP A 164 9.55 2.73 0.13
C TRP A 164 9.72 3.98 1.01
N PHE A 165 8.63 4.51 1.53
CA PHE A 165 8.62 5.52 2.60
C PHE A 165 7.31 5.47 3.40
N ILE A 166 7.32 6.05 4.61
CA ILE A 166 6.22 5.94 5.58
C ILE A 166 4.92 6.56 5.05
N GLU A 167 5.00 7.69 4.35
CA GLU A 167 3.86 8.43 3.84
C GLU A 167 3.29 7.82 2.55
N CYS A 168 3.98 6.85 1.95
CA CYS A 168 3.51 6.10 0.80
C CYS A 168 2.49 5.04 1.25
N LYS A 169 1.22 5.36 1.17
CA LYS A 169 0.14 4.44 1.55
C LYS A 169 0.23 3.08 0.85
N PRO A 170 0.38 3.02 -0.48
CA PRO A 170 0.58 1.75 -1.16
C PRO A 170 1.72 0.94 -0.56
N CYS A 171 2.86 1.58 -0.26
CA CYS A 171 4.00 0.89 0.34
C CYS A 171 3.67 0.27 1.70
N VAL A 172 2.95 1.01 2.54
CA VAL A 172 2.54 0.54 3.89
C VAL A 172 1.52 -0.60 3.77
N MET A 173 0.61 -0.53 2.81
CA MET A 173 -0.39 -1.58 2.57
C MET A 173 0.24 -2.89 2.10
N GLU A 174 1.37 -2.85 1.41
CA GLU A 174 2.10 -4.04 0.93
C GLU A 174 2.90 -4.75 2.05
N ILE A 175 3.20 -4.08 3.17
CA ILE A 175 4.05 -4.65 4.23
C ILE A 175 3.59 -6.02 4.74
N PRO A 176 2.30 -6.30 4.98
CA PRO A 176 1.86 -7.63 5.40
C PRO A 176 2.25 -8.72 4.40
N ASP A 177 2.01 -8.52 3.10
CA ASP A 177 2.35 -9.46 2.03
C ASP A 177 3.87 -9.67 1.92
N LEU A 178 4.65 -8.58 2.06
CA LEU A 178 6.11 -8.66 2.09
C LEU A 178 6.64 -9.41 3.33
N ASN A 179 5.96 -9.29 4.46
CA ASN A 179 6.30 -10.05 5.67
C ASN A 179 6.01 -11.56 5.49
N GLU A 180 4.92 -11.90 4.82
CA GLU A 180 4.62 -13.30 4.46
C GLU A 180 5.67 -13.84 3.49
N LEU A 181 6.01 -13.08 2.45
CA LEU A 181 7.08 -13.43 1.51
C LEU A 181 8.41 -13.66 2.24
N TYR A 182 8.81 -12.75 3.13
CA TYR A 182 10.02 -12.89 3.96
C TYR A 182 10.02 -14.18 4.79
N SER A 183 8.87 -14.58 5.32
CA SER A 183 8.73 -15.76 6.16
C SER A 183 8.80 -17.07 5.37
N SER A 184 8.59 -17.01 4.06
CA SER A 184 8.57 -18.17 3.17
C SER A 184 9.96 -18.66 2.75
N TYR A 185 11.02 -17.87 3.00
CA TYR A 185 12.36 -18.18 2.53
C TYR A 185 13.42 -18.29 3.64
N SER A 186 14.40 -19.16 3.46
CA SER A 186 15.60 -19.22 4.30
C SER A 186 16.43 -17.94 4.14
N LYS A 187 16.89 -17.38 5.25
CA LYS A 187 17.76 -16.20 5.28
C LYS A 187 19.20 -16.50 4.84
N GLU A 188 19.52 -17.76 4.65
CA GLU A 188 20.79 -18.19 4.08
C GLU A 188 20.80 -18.07 2.57
N ASP A 189 19.64 -18.23 1.93
CA ASP A 189 19.48 -18.21 0.48
C ASP A 189 18.96 -16.86 -0.06
N VAL A 190 18.06 -16.21 0.68
CA VAL A 190 17.41 -14.97 0.26
C VAL A 190 17.56 -13.87 1.33
N VAL A 191 18.04 -12.71 0.92
CA VAL A 191 18.20 -11.52 1.77
C VAL A 191 17.16 -10.47 1.36
N PHE A 192 16.39 -9.99 2.33
CA PHE A 192 15.36 -8.99 2.13
C PHE A 192 15.75 -7.66 2.77
N ILE A 193 15.80 -6.60 1.98
CA ILE A 193 16.23 -5.26 2.40
C ILE A 193 15.15 -4.26 2.00
N ALA A 194 14.72 -3.44 2.97
CA ALA A 194 13.80 -2.34 2.74
C ALA A 194 14.56 -1.01 2.86
N LEU A 195 14.71 -0.33 1.73
CA LEU A 195 15.41 0.94 1.56
C LEU A 195 14.40 2.07 1.70
N ALA A 196 14.39 2.73 2.85
CA ALA A 196 13.46 3.82 3.14
C ALA A 196 14.09 5.19 2.89
N THR A 197 13.33 6.10 2.28
CA THR A 197 13.78 7.50 2.14
C THR A 197 13.65 8.29 3.46
N ASN A 198 12.88 7.80 4.42
CA ASN A 198 12.73 8.43 5.73
C ASN A 198 13.96 8.30 6.61
N GLU A 199 14.11 9.27 7.51
CA GLU A 199 15.14 9.27 8.53
C GLU A 199 14.96 8.13 9.55
N LYS A 200 16.06 7.68 10.10
CA LYS A 200 16.11 6.64 11.14
C LYS A 200 15.15 6.88 12.31
N LYS A 201 14.98 8.14 12.77
CA LYS A 201 14.11 8.49 13.88
C LYS A 201 12.63 8.23 13.56
N GLN A 202 12.20 8.64 12.36
CA GLN A 202 10.84 8.45 11.87
C GLN A 202 10.53 6.95 11.73
N LEU A 203 11.43 6.19 11.11
CA LEU A 203 11.30 4.74 10.95
C LEU A 203 11.22 4.01 12.29
N LYS A 204 12.03 4.38 13.29
CA LYS A 204 11.93 3.80 14.62
C LYS A 204 10.56 4.03 15.27
N SER A 205 9.95 5.20 15.04
CA SER A 205 8.61 5.50 15.54
C SER A 205 7.54 4.68 14.83
N PHE A 206 7.62 4.59 13.51
CA PHE A 206 6.70 3.82 12.68
C PHE A 206 6.74 2.33 13.02
N LEU A 207 7.93 1.74 13.12
CA LEU A 207 8.15 0.31 13.38
C LEU A 207 7.73 -0.16 14.78
N LYS A 208 7.43 0.77 15.71
CA LYS A 208 6.79 0.43 16.99
C LYS A 208 5.33 0.01 16.82
N LYS A 209 4.68 0.46 15.73
CA LYS A 209 3.26 0.23 15.44
C LYS A 209 3.05 -0.75 14.30
N THR A 210 4.00 -0.84 13.38
CA THR A 210 3.90 -1.65 12.17
C THR A 210 5.14 -2.53 12.04
N ALA A 211 4.97 -3.84 12.18
CA ALA A 211 6.07 -4.79 11.98
C ALA A 211 6.45 -4.85 10.49
N PHE A 212 7.73 -4.66 10.18
CA PHE A 212 8.29 -4.92 8.85
C PHE A 212 9.56 -5.76 9.01
N ASN A 213 9.50 -7.01 8.58
CA ASN A 213 10.50 -8.04 8.86
C ASN A 213 11.77 -7.94 8.01
N TYR A 214 11.75 -7.14 6.94
CA TYR A 214 12.92 -6.87 6.12
C TYR A 214 14.00 -6.14 6.92
N ARG A 215 15.25 -6.23 6.46
CA ARG A 215 16.33 -5.42 6.99
C ARG A 215 16.15 -3.97 6.56
N ILE A 216 15.76 -3.10 7.49
CA ILE A 216 15.42 -1.72 7.22
C ILE A 216 16.67 -0.84 7.13
N ILE A 217 16.81 -0.11 6.03
CA ILE A 217 17.87 0.87 5.81
C ILE A 217 17.22 2.26 5.68
N PRO A 218 17.52 3.19 6.60
CA PRO A 218 17.05 4.57 6.54
C PRO A 218 17.85 5.41 5.54
N ASP A 219 17.38 6.64 5.29
CA ASP A 219 18.11 7.70 4.58
C ASP A 219 18.57 7.27 3.17
N SER A 220 17.75 6.49 2.45
CA SER A 220 18.12 5.82 1.20
C SER A 220 17.80 6.62 -0.08
N GLN A 221 17.59 7.94 -0.02
CA GLN A 221 17.26 8.79 -1.18
C GLN A 221 18.34 8.69 -2.27
N ALA A 222 19.63 8.78 -1.89
CA ALA A 222 20.72 8.69 -2.83
C ALA A 222 20.77 7.33 -3.52
N THR A 223 20.47 6.25 -2.79
CA THR A 223 20.41 4.89 -3.35
C THR A 223 19.20 4.75 -4.28
N ALA A 224 18.05 5.30 -3.93
CA ALA A 224 16.88 5.31 -4.82
C ALA A 224 17.19 6.05 -6.13
N ALA A 225 17.89 7.20 -6.06
CA ALA A 225 18.35 7.92 -7.25
C ALA A 225 19.35 7.10 -8.08
N LEU A 226 20.30 6.40 -7.44
CA LEU A 226 21.28 5.53 -8.10
C LEU A 226 20.62 4.40 -8.90
N TYR A 227 19.51 3.85 -8.39
CA TYR A 227 18.69 2.85 -9.07
C TYR A 227 17.61 3.48 -9.98
N ASN A 228 17.64 4.79 -10.20
CA ASN A 228 16.67 5.53 -11.01
C ASN A 228 15.21 5.24 -10.60
N ILE A 229 14.95 5.12 -9.29
CA ILE A 229 13.59 4.84 -8.77
C ILE A 229 12.70 6.07 -8.96
N LYS A 230 11.68 5.96 -9.81
CA LYS A 230 10.73 7.04 -10.14
C LYS A 230 9.40 6.91 -9.40
N GLY A 231 9.07 5.72 -8.92
CA GLY A 231 7.81 5.45 -8.24
C GLY A 231 7.99 4.53 -7.03
N PHE A 232 7.04 4.61 -6.10
CA PHE A 232 7.02 3.79 -4.88
C PHE A 232 5.65 3.11 -4.71
N PRO A 233 5.62 1.86 -4.18
CA PRO A 233 6.79 1.03 -3.89
C PRO A 233 7.50 0.55 -5.17
N THR A 234 8.79 0.23 -5.07
CA THR A 234 9.52 -0.51 -6.11
C THR A 234 10.28 -1.65 -5.49
N SER A 235 10.08 -2.86 -6.00
CA SER A 235 10.83 -4.06 -5.59
C SER A 235 11.74 -4.52 -6.72
N ILE A 236 12.99 -4.86 -6.35
CA ILE A 236 14.03 -5.35 -7.27
C ILE A 236 14.54 -6.70 -6.75
N ILE A 237 14.63 -7.70 -7.62
CA ILE A 237 15.26 -8.99 -7.29
C ILE A 237 16.60 -9.06 -8.03
N ILE A 238 17.66 -9.34 -7.27
CA ILE A 238 19.03 -9.49 -7.71
C ILE A 238 19.44 -10.94 -7.48
N ASP A 239 20.06 -11.56 -8.50
CA ASP A 239 20.53 -12.94 -8.39
C ASP A 239 21.85 -13.07 -7.61
N GLN A 240 22.33 -14.30 -7.48
CA GLN A 240 23.55 -14.65 -6.74
C GLN A 240 24.81 -14.04 -7.37
N GLN A 241 24.76 -13.62 -8.64
CA GLN A 241 25.83 -12.99 -9.39
C GLN A 241 25.79 -11.45 -9.28
N GLY A 242 24.77 -10.90 -8.61
CA GLY A 242 24.59 -9.45 -8.49
C GLY A 242 23.88 -8.82 -9.69
N ILE A 243 23.20 -9.60 -10.53
CA ILE A 243 22.48 -9.11 -11.70
C ILE A 243 21.00 -8.93 -11.37
N ILE A 244 20.41 -7.84 -11.82
CA ILE A 244 18.99 -7.54 -11.65
C ILE A 244 18.16 -8.44 -12.57
N GLN A 245 17.33 -9.30 -11.99
CA GLN A 245 16.50 -10.25 -12.71
C GLN A 245 15.02 -9.85 -12.78
N TYR A 246 14.57 -9.01 -11.84
CA TYR A 246 13.18 -8.58 -11.80
C TYR A 246 13.04 -7.20 -11.19
N VAL A 247 12.08 -6.42 -11.70
CA VAL A 247 11.69 -5.11 -11.16
C VAL A 247 10.15 -5.02 -11.14
N SER A 248 9.57 -4.70 -10.00
CA SER A 248 8.15 -4.40 -9.83
C SER A 248 7.98 -2.97 -9.36
N MET A 249 7.12 -2.18 -10.00
CA MET A 249 6.81 -0.79 -9.62
C MET A 249 5.32 -0.67 -9.29
N GLY A 250 5.02 -0.01 -8.18
CA GLY A 250 3.65 0.12 -7.67
C GLY A 250 3.12 -1.16 -7.04
N ILE A 251 1.92 -1.06 -6.43
CA ILE A 251 1.17 -2.23 -5.98
C ILE A 251 0.39 -2.78 -7.18
N GLY A 252 0.48 -4.09 -7.39
CA GLY A 252 -0.34 -4.79 -8.36
C GLY A 252 -1.04 -5.98 -7.72
N PRO A 253 -2.13 -6.47 -8.30
CA PRO A 253 -2.71 -7.73 -7.87
C PRO A 253 -1.63 -8.83 -7.97
N ASN A 254 -1.56 -9.67 -6.94
CA ASN A 254 -0.62 -10.79 -6.88
C ASN A 254 0.88 -10.39 -6.93
N ASN A 255 1.24 -9.20 -6.37
CA ASN A 255 2.65 -8.78 -6.37
C ASN A 255 3.52 -9.73 -5.53
N LYS A 256 3.03 -10.19 -4.38
CA LYS A 256 3.70 -11.20 -3.55
C LYS A 256 3.96 -12.50 -4.32
N GLU A 257 2.96 -13.00 -5.00
CA GLU A 257 3.04 -14.24 -5.79
C GLU A 257 4.06 -14.10 -6.93
N ARG A 258 4.08 -12.95 -7.62
CA ARG A 258 5.05 -12.67 -8.68
C ARG A 258 6.48 -12.60 -8.13
N LEU A 259 6.68 -11.92 -7.00
CA LEU A 259 8.00 -11.88 -6.34
C LEU A 259 8.44 -13.28 -5.92
N ALA A 260 7.54 -14.10 -5.36
CA ALA A 260 7.82 -15.49 -5.00
C ALA A 260 8.18 -16.33 -6.22
N GLU A 261 7.45 -16.20 -7.33
CA GLU A 261 7.73 -16.90 -8.57
C GLU A 261 9.14 -16.59 -9.10
N GLU A 262 9.51 -15.31 -9.13
CA GLU A 262 10.83 -14.89 -9.62
C GLU A 262 11.98 -15.34 -8.69
N ILE A 263 11.79 -15.30 -7.37
CA ILE A 263 12.75 -15.84 -6.41
C ILE A 263 12.93 -17.33 -6.65
N ASN A 264 11.82 -18.08 -6.78
CA ASN A 264 11.87 -19.55 -6.99
C ASN A 264 12.59 -19.93 -8.30
N LYS A 265 12.40 -19.15 -9.38
CA LYS A 265 13.16 -19.37 -10.64
C LYS A 265 14.68 -19.26 -10.43
N LEU A 266 15.14 -18.40 -9.53
CA LEU A 266 16.54 -18.20 -9.24
C LEU A 266 17.12 -19.23 -8.26
N MET A 267 16.27 -19.83 -7.41
CA MET A 267 16.69 -20.89 -6.48
C MET A 267 16.95 -22.24 -7.18
N ILE A 268 16.35 -22.46 -8.35
CA ILE A 268 16.45 -23.73 -9.12
C ILE A 268 17.72 -23.75 -10.01
N LYS A 269 18.36 -22.61 -10.21
CA LYS A 269 19.60 -22.48 -11.00
C LYS A 269 20.84 -22.72 -10.14
#